data_649d046e0b910ef2fba1c24f3381db82
#
_entry.id   649d046e0b910ef2fba1c24f3381db82
#
_cell.length_a   1.000
_cell.length_b   1.000
_cell.length_c   1.000
_cell.angle_alpha   90.00
_cell.angle_beta   90.00
_cell.angle_gamma   90.00
#
_symmetry.space_group_name_H-M   'P 1'
#
loop_
_entity.id
_entity.type
_entity.pdbx_description
1 polymer ?
#
loop_
_entity_poly.entity_id
_entity_poly.type
_entity_poly.pdbx_seq_one_letter_code
_entity_poly.pdbx_strand_id
1 'polypeptide(L)'
;MAELCPLFSGSTGNSYYIGSKSSGILVDIGRSCKQVTTVMQRCGIDPLSVQGILITHEHSDHISGLRVFASKYHIPVFASKGTLGALESMGILNDNYPAYTIEDTLELAGMHVNAFRTPHDCAESFGYRIEAEDGHTVTVATDIGHITPEVEENLHGTDLAVIESNHDIGMLRTGPYPYSLKRRILSDFGHLSNLSLIHI
;
A
#
# COMPACT_ATOMS: atom_id res chain seq x y z
N MET A 1 6.42 -12.19 17.06
CA MET A 1 6.60 -12.50 15.63
C MET A 1 5.62 -11.64 14.85
N ALA A 2 6.11 -10.86 13.91
CA ALA A 2 5.26 -10.09 13.02
C ALA A 2 4.61 -11.01 11.99
N GLU A 3 3.36 -10.76 11.66
CA GLU A 3 2.58 -11.50 10.67
C GLU A 3 2.12 -10.50 9.58
N LEU A 4 2.14 -10.93 8.32
CA LEU A 4 1.46 -10.22 7.23
C LEU A 4 0.05 -10.80 7.09
N CYS A 5 -0.97 -9.95 7.18
CA CYS A 5 -2.35 -10.32 6.91
C CYS A 5 -2.89 -9.46 5.74
N PRO A 6 -2.99 -10.00 4.51
CA PRO A 6 -3.68 -9.33 3.42
C PRO A 6 -5.18 -9.23 3.74
N LEU A 7 -5.67 -8.03 3.98
CA LEU A 7 -7.09 -7.79 4.26
C LEU A 7 -7.88 -7.69 2.96
N PHE A 8 -7.32 -6.99 1.98
CA PHE A 8 -7.86 -6.83 0.62
C PHE A 8 -6.73 -6.70 -0.38
N SER A 9 -6.91 -7.25 -1.58
CA SER A 9 -5.98 -7.15 -2.70
C SER A 9 -6.75 -7.16 -4.02
N GLY A 10 -6.54 -6.12 -4.85
CA GLY A 10 -7.11 -6.01 -6.19
C GLY A 10 -7.72 -4.64 -6.50
N SER A 11 -8.14 -4.44 -7.73
CA SER A 11 -8.64 -3.17 -8.32
C SER A 11 -9.85 -2.53 -7.63
N THR A 12 -10.39 -3.16 -6.62
CA THR A 12 -11.54 -2.65 -5.85
C THR A 12 -11.18 -2.27 -4.42
N GLY A 13 -9.93 -2.47 -4.03
CA GLY A 13 -9.38 -2.04 -2.74
C GLY A 13 -8.22 -2.89 -2.29
N ASN A 14 -7.19 -2.21 -1.77
CA ASN A 14 -5.96 -2.77 -1.24
C ASN A 14 -5.83 -2.38 0.22
N SER A 15 -5.41 -3.32 1.07
CA SER A 15 -5.13 -3.06 2.49
C SER A 15 -4.39 -4.26 3.09
N TYR A 16 -3.28 -3.99 3.76
CA TYR A 16 -2.44 -5.02 4.37
C TYR A 16 -2.15 -4.66 5.82
N TYR A 17 -2.33 -5.60 6.74
CA TYR A 17 -1.90 -5.45 8.12
C TYR A 17 -0.57 -6.16 8.30
N ILE A 18 0.39 -5.47 8.92
CA ILE A 18 1.71 -6.01 9.25
C ILE A 18 1.97 -5.75 10.74
N GLY A 19 2.24 -6.81 11.49
CA GLY A 19 2.48 -6.71 12.94
C GLY A 19 2.04 -7.93 13.71
N SER A 20 1.92 -7.79 15.02
CA SER A 20 1.36 -8.80 15.94
C SER A 20 -0.15 -8.53 16.15
N LYS A 21 -0.81 -9.41 16.91
CA LYS A 21 -2.22 -9.20 17.29
C LYS A 21 -2.46 -7.96 18.15
N SER A 22 -1.43 -7.47 18.83
CA SER A 22 -1.51 -6.36 19.79
C SER A 22 -0.86 -5.05 19.33
N SER A 23 -0.04 -5.08 18.27
CA SER A 23 0.62 -3.90 17.72
C SER A 23 1.00 -4.13 16.27
N GLY A 24 0.66 -3.19 15.38
CA GLY A 24 1.00 -3.27 13.98
C GLY A 24 0.63 -2.02 13.22
N ILE A 25 0.84 -2.08 11.92
CA ILE A 25 0.59 -1.00 10.97
C ILE A 25 -0.34 -1.49 9.86
N LEU A 26 -1.07 -0.56 9.26
CA LEU A 26 -1.78 -0.80 8.00
C LEU A 26 -1.00 -0.16 6.85
N VAL A 27 -0.90 -0.87 5.74
CA VAL A 27 -0.51 -0.32 4.45
C VAL A 27 -1.78 -0.25 3.61
N ASP A 28 -2.19 0.96 3.27
CA ASP A 28 -3.42 1.33 2.56
C ASP A 28 -4.74 0.93 3.27
N ILE A 29 -5.79 1.66 2.95
CA ILE A 29 -7.18 1.41 3.38
C ILE A 29 -8.12 1.59 2.19
N GLY A 30 -8.01 0.71 1.22
CA GLY A 30 -8.74 0.77 -0.06
C GLY A 30 -10.21 0.33 0.02
N ARG A 31 -10.71 -0.08 1.20
CA ARG A 31 -12.10 -0.44 1.44
C ARG A 31 -12.68 0.37 2.59
N SER A 32 -14.01 0.45 2.66
CA SER A 32 -14.68 1.18 3.74
C SER A 32 -14.21 0.72 5.12
N CYS A 33 -14.16 1.66 6.07
CA CYS A 33 -13.78 1.39 7.47
C CYS A 33 -14.52 0.15 8.04
N LYS A 34 -15.82 0.00 7.75
CA LYS A 34 -16.61 -1.16 8.20
C LYS A 34 -16.06 -2.47 7.64
N GLN A 35 -15.73 -2.51 6.34
CA GLN A 35 -15.21 -3.72 5.70
C GLN A 35 -13.84 -4.09 6.26
N VAL A 36 -12.92 -3.11 6.35
CA VAL A 36 -11.57 -3.32 6.91
C VAL A 36 -11.66 -3.83 8.35
N THR A 37 -12.42 -3.16 9.22
CA THR A 37 -12.64 -3.59 10.61
C THR A 37 -13.21 -5.00 10.71
N THR A 38 -14.18 -5.34 9.84
CA THR A 38 -14.80 -6.68 9.86
C THR A 38 -13.79 -7.76 9.48
N VAL A 39 -12.94 -7.52 8.47
CA VAL A 39 -11.91 -8.50 8.07
C VAL A 39 -10.82 -8.60 9.12
N MET A 40 -10.33 -7.50 9.68
CA MET A 40 -9.37 -7.51 10.80
C MET A 40 -9.86 -8.38 11.96
N GLN A 41 -11.12 -8.18 12.40
CA GLN A 41 -11.72 -8.98 13.49
C GLN A 41 -11.81 -10.46 13.15
N ARG A 42 -12.12 -10.83 11.90
CA ARG A 42 -12.11 -12.23 11.43
C ARG A 42 -10.71 -12.85 11.46
N CYS A 43 -9.69 -12.04 11.23
CA CYS A 43 -8.27 -12.45 11.37
C CYS A 43 -7.79 -12.44 12.82
N GLY A 44 -8.65 -12.08 13.79
CA GLY A 44 -8.30 -11.97 15.21
C GLY A 44 -7.42 -10.75 15.53
N ILE A 45 -7.46 -9.72 14.67
CA ILE A 45 -6.74 -8.45 14.82
C ILE A 45 -7.71 -7.41 15.38
N ASP A 46 -7.35 -6.78 16.50
CA ASP A 46 -8.10 -5.65 17.04
C ASP A 46 -7.75 -4.38 16.24
N PRO A 47 -8.71 -3.65 15.69
CA PRO A 47 -8.44 -2.35 15.05
C PRO A 47 -7.72 -1.34 15.95
N LEU A 48 -7.83 -1.46 17.26
CA LEU A 48 -7.09 -0.63 18.24
C LEU A 48 -5.60 -0.99 18.34
N SER A 49 -5.17 -2.12 17.77
CA SER A 49 -3.74 -2.48 17.69
C SER A 49 -2.98 -1.69 16.63
N VAL A 50 -3.68 -0.99 15.73
CA VAL A 50 -3.06 -0.22 14.64
C VAL A 50 -2.42 1.04 15.21
N GLN A 51 -1.09 1.15 15.07
CA GLN A 51 -0.31 2.29 15.57
C GLN A 51 -0.05 3.34 14.49
N GLY A 52 -0.26 3.02 13.21
CA GLY A 52 -0.13 3.93 12.09
C GLY A 52 -0.61 3.34 10.79
N ILE A 53 -0.86 4.22 9.83
CA ILE A 53 -1.29 3.89 8.48
C ILE A 53 -0.28 4.45 7.49
N LEU A 54 0.35 3.58 6.70
CA LEU A 54 1.20 3.95 5.58
C LEU A 54 0.34 3.99 4.31
N ILE A 55 0.39 5.07 3.56
CA ILE A 55 -0.33 5.19 2.28
C ILE A 55 0.69 5.16 1.14
N THR A 56 0.49 4.21 0.21
CA THR A 56 1.34 4.09 -0.97
C THR A 56 1.11 5.24 -1.95
N HIS A 57 -0.15 5.55 -2.26
CA HIS A 57 -0.56 6.65 -3.13
C HIS A 57 -2.06 6.98 -2.97
N GLU A 58 -2.53 8.05 -3.63
CA GLU A 58 -3.86 8.63 -3.43
C GLU A 58 -5.01 8.02 -4.24
N HIS A 59 -4.81 6.93 -4.99
CA HIS A 59 -5.91 6.32 -5.74
C HIS A 59 -6.99 5.75 -4.82
N SER A 60 -8.24 5.81 -5.27
CA SER A 60 -9.42 5.50 -4.45
C SER A 60 -9.43 4.10 -3.87
N ASP A 61 -8.88 3.13 -4.58
CA ASP A 61 -8.74 1.74 -4.13
C ASP A 61 -7.61 1.51 -3.12
N HIS A 62 -6.91 2.59 -2.72
CA HIS A 62 -5.93 2.61 -1.63
C HIS A 62 -6.38 3.45 -0.42
N ILE A 63 -7.32 4.40 -0.62
CA ILE A 63 -7.68 5.39 0.41
C ILE A 63 -9.16 5.48 0.75
N SER A 64 -10.06 4.71 0.11
CA SER A 64 -11.53 4.91 0.25
C SER A 64 -12.04 4.80 1.69
N GLY A 65 -11.37 4.08 2.57
CA GLY A 65 -11.69 3.97 3.99
C GLY A 65 -10.88 4.87 4.91
N LEU A 66 -9.82 5.50 4.39
CA LEU A 66 -8.78 6.18 5.19
C LEU A 66 -9.36 7.22 6.14
N ARG A 67 -10.10 8.20 5.61
CA ARG A 67 -10.66 9.28 6.42
C ARG A 67 -11.48 8.80 7.60
N VAL A 68 -12.36 7.81 7.36
CA VAL A 68 -13.27 7.30 8.39
C VAL A 68 -12.52 6.44 9.40
N PHE A 69 -11.59 5.59 8.93
CA PHE A 69 -10.84 4.70 9.80
C PHE A 69 -9.86 5.48 10.69
N ALA A 70 -9.05 6.35 10.10
CA ALA A 70 -8.09 7.18 10.83
C ALA A 70 -8.78 8.09 11.85
N SER A 71 -9.90 8.76 11.47
CA SER A 71 -10.68 9.60 12.41
C SER A 71 -11.31 8.81 13.54
N LYS A 72 -11.84 7.61 13.27
CA LYS A 72 -12.52 6.79 14.26
C LYS A 72 -11.58 6.28 15.35
N TYR A 73 -10.37 5.90 14.95
CA TYR A 73 -9.39 5.28 15.84
C TYR A 73 -8.27 6.24 16.26
N HIS A 74 -8.29 7.50 15.77
CA HIS A 74 -7.27 8.54 16.02
C HIS A 74 -5.86 8.09 15.65
N ILE A 75 -5.72 7.41 14.48
CA ILE A 75 -4.47 6.80 14.05
C ILE A 75 -3.72 7.76 13.13
N PRO A 76 -2.40 7.98 13.35
CA PRO A 76 -1.57 8.80 12.47
C PRO A 76 -1.44 8.17 11.07
N VAL A 77 -1.39 9.05 10.06
CA VAL A 77 -1.22 8.69 8.66
C VAL A 77 0.14 9.14 8.19
N PHE A 78 0.84 8.30 7.43
CA PHE A 78 2.16 8.55 6.91
C PHE A 78 2.17 8.29 5.41
N ALA A 79 2.71 9.22 4.62
CA ALA A 79 2.84 9.09 3.17
C ALA A 79 3.94 10.02 2.63
N SER A 80 4.20 9.93 1.32
CA SER A 80 5.03 10.91 0.62
C SER A 80 4.43 12.31 0.68
N LYS A 81 5.25 13.33 0.45
CA LYS A 81 4.78 14.72 0.39
C LYS A 81 3.75 14.94 -0.71
N GLY A 82 3.96 14.31 -1.89
CA GLY A 82 3.03 14.41 -3.02
C GLY A 82 1.69 13.78 -2.70
N THR A 83 1.68 12.56 -2.14
CA THR A 83 0.45 11.87 -1.72
C THR A 83 -0.31 12.66 -0.66
N LEU A 84 0.37 13.21 0.37
CA LEU A 84 -0.31 14.04 1.39
C LEU A 84 -0.94 15.30 0.79
N GLY A 85 -0.24 15.98 -0.13
CA GLY A 85 -0.81 17.14 -0.83
C GLY A 85 -2.04 16.79 -1.67
N ALA A 86 -2.06 15.62 -2.32
CA ALA A 86 -3.23 15.12 -3.02
C ALA A 86 -4.38 14.79 -2.04
N LEU A 87 -4.10 14.08 -0.93
CA LEU A 87 -5.11 13.77 0.10
C LEU A 87 -5.73 15.03 0.72
N GLU A 88 -4.93 16.06 0.97
CA GLU A 88 -5.42 17.36 1.44
C GLU A 88 -6.35 18.02 0.43
N SER A 89 -5.94 18.07 -0.84
CA SER A 89 -6.73 18.63 -1.95
C SER A 89 -8.06 17.89 -2.15
N MET A 90 -8.11 16.59 -1.86
CA MET A 90 -9.31 15.76 -1.90
C MET A 90 -10.18 15.89 -0.65
N GLY A 91 -9.75 16.64 0.38
CA GLY A 91 -10.46 16.78 1.65
C GLY A 91 -10.50 15.50 2.50
N ILE A 92 -9.54 14.60 2.29
CA ILE A 92 -9.40 13.36 3.06
C ILE A 92 -8.81 13.65 4.44
N LEU A 93 -7.76 14.51 4.50
CA LEU A 93 -7.13 14.89 5.76
C LEU A 93 -8.04 15.80 6.58
N ASN A 94 -8.01 15.66 7.90
CA ASN A 94 -8.77 16.47 8.85
C ASN A 94 -8.11 16.49 10.24
N ASP A 95 -8.61 17.33 11.16
CA ASP A 95 -8.03 17.54 12.49
C ASP A 95 -8.20 16.36 13.48
N ASN A 96 -8.91 15.29 13.10
CA ASN A 96 -9.16 14.15 14.00
C ASN A 96 -7.99 13.16 14.06
N TYR A 97 -7.02 13.29 13.17
CA TYR A 97 -5.80 12.47 13.17
C TYR A 97 -4.64 13.24 12.55
N PRO A 98 -3.42 13.04 13.04
CA PRO A 98 -2.25 13.66 12.45
C PRO A 98 -1.82 12.98 11.15
N ALA A 99 -1.22 13.74 10.24
CA ALA A 99 -0.62 13.25 9.01
C ALA A 99 0.83 13.73 8.91
N TYR A 100 1.75 12.84 8.60
CA TYR A 100 3.18 13.08 8.57
C TYR A 100 3.80 12.65 7.25
N THR A 101 4.71 13.46 6.74
CA THR A 101 5.52 13.10 5.59
C THR A 101 6.60 12.09 5.99
N ILE A 102 6.73 11.01 5.21
CA ILE A 102 7.91 10.15 5.22
C ILE A 102 8.81 10.62 4.08
N GLU A 103 10.11 10.82 4.37
CA GLU A 103 11.11 11.07 3.34
C GLU A 103 11.82 9.77 2.96
N ASP A 104 12.43 9.09 3.93
CA ASP A 104 13.17 7.84 3.71
C ASP A 104 12.74 6.75 4.71
N THR A 105 12.94 6.97 6.03
CA THR A 105 12.74 5.95 7.07
C THR A 105 11.87 6.42 8.21
N LEU A 106 11.23 5.47 8.90
CA LEU A 106 10.36 5.72 10.06
C LEU A 106 10.41 4.52 11.02
N GLU A 107 10.48 4.79 12.33
CA GLU A 107 10.21 3.79 13.36
C GLU A 107 8.74 3.84 13.76
N LEU A 108 8.02 2.73 13.57
CA LEU A 108 6.58 2.66 13.83
C LEU A 108 6.18 1.27 14.34
N ALA A 109 5.46 1.22 15.45
CA ALA A 109 5.00 -0.03 16.06
C ALA A 109 6.11 -1.03 16.41
N GLY A 110 7.34 -0.55 16.71
CA GLY A 110 8.52 -1.40 16.93
C GLY A 110 9.11 -2.00 15.65
N MET A 111 8.73 -1.48 14.50
CA MET A 111 9.25 -1.90 13.19
C MET A 111 10.00 -0.76 12.52
N HIS A 112 11.07 -1.09 11.81
CA HIS A 112 11.78 -0.16 10.95
C HIS A 112 11.15 -0.15 9.56
N VAL A 113 10.65 0.99 9.13
CA VAL A 113 10.01 1.20 7.82
C VAL A 113 10.95 2.00 6.93
N ASN A 114 11.30 1.45 5.78
CA ASN A 114 11.99 2.15 4.70
C ASN A 114 11.02 2.39 3.55
N ALA A 115 10.80 3.66 3.20
CA ALA A 115 9.99 4.06 2.05
C ALA A 115 10.87 4.19 0.81
N PHE A 116 10.40 3.72 -0.33
CA PHE A 116 11.11 3.82 -1.60
C PHE A 116 10.14 4.19 -2.74
N ARG A 117 10.67 4.83 -3.79
CA ARG A 117 9.84 5.29 -4.91
C ARG A 117 9.39 4.15 -5.80
N THR A 118 8.14 4.20 -6.23
CA THR A 118 7.57 3.27 -7.21
C THR A 118 7.06 4.04 -8.43
N PRO A 119 7.21 3.48 -9.66
CA PRO A 119 6.75 4.13 -10.88
C PRO A 119 5.24 3.89 -11.07
N HIS A 120 4.42 4.88 -10.71
CA HIS A 120 2.98 4.86 -10.91
C HIS A 120 2.42 6.22 -11.31
N ASP A 121 1.25 6.26 -11.95
CA ASP A 121 0.62 7.48 -12.46
C ASP A 121 -0.20 8.23 -11.38
N CYS A 122 0.49 8.68 -10.36
CA CYS A 122 -0.05 9.40 -9.20
C CYS A 122 0.85 10.59 -8.81
N ALA A 123 0.55 11.28 -7.72
CA ALA A 123 1.32 12.45 -7.30
C ALA A 123 2.75 12.08 -6.87
N GLU A 124 2.92 11.04 -6.05
CA GLU A 124 4.22 10.52 -5.61
C GLU A 124 4.02 9.17 -4.92
N SER A 125 4.19 8.06 -5.65
CA SER A 125 3.99 6.70 -5.11
C SER A 125 5.19 6.17 -4.35
N PHE A 126 4.92 5.51 -3.21
CA PHE A 126 5.89 4.78 -2.42
C PHE A 126 5.53 3.29 -2.29
N GLY A 127 6.58 2.44 -2.30
CA GLY A 127 6.57 1.14 -1.67
C GLY A 127 7.18 1.22 -0.27
N TYR A 128 7.02 0.17 0.52
CA TYR A 128 7.53 0.11 1.89
C TYR A 128 8.24 -1.21 2.13
N ARG A 129 9.49 -1.15 2.59
CA ARG A 129 10.21 -2.29 3.16
C ARG A 129 10.16 -2.16 4.68
N ILE A 130 9.61 -3.16 5.34
CA ILE A 130 9.29 -3.16 6.77
C ILE A 130 10.06 -4.30 7.42
N GLU A 131 10.97 -3.94 8.32
CA GLU A 131 11.73 -4.89 9.15
C GLU A 131 11.14 -4.94 10.55
N ALA A 132 10.75 -6.13 10.97
CA ALA A 132 10.20 -6.37 12.32
C ALA A 132 11.33 -6.55 13.34
N GLU A 133 11.01 -6.42 14.63
CA GLU A 133 11.97 -6.60 15.74
C GLU A 133 12.71 -7.96 15.72
N ASP A 134 12.12 -8.99 15.14
CA ASP A 134 12.71 -10.31 15.01
C ASP A 134 13.60 -10.48 13.77
N GLY A 135 13.84 -9.39 13.02
CA GLY A 135 14.67 -9.31 11.83
C GLY A 135 14.00 -9.79 10.54
N HIS A 136 12.75 -10.24 10.59
CA HIS A 136 12.01 -10.58 9.38
C HIS A 136 11.55 -9.33 8.62
N THR A 137 11.64 -9.42 7.29
CA THR A 137 11.34 -8.33 6.39
C THR A 137 10.13 -8.60 5.49
N VAL A 138 9.27 -7.59 5.38
CA VAL A 138 8.13 -7.59 4.45
C VAL A 138 8.27 -6.39 3.52
N THR A 139 8.25 -6.62 2.20
CA THR A 139 8.23 -5.53 1.22
C THR A 139 6.87 -5.46 0.53
N VAL A 140 6.28 -4.26 0.52
CA VAL A 140 5.02 -3.96 -0.18
C VAL A 140 5.32 -3.03 -1.35
N ALA A 141 5.08 -3.51 -2.58
CA ALA A 141 5.29 -2.77 -3.83
C ALA A 141 4.10 -3.07 -4.76
N THR A 142 3.01 -2.37 -4.54
CA THR A 142 1.79 -2.44 -5.36
C THR A 142 1.74 -1.29 -6.35
N ASP A 143 0.99 -1.48 -7.43
CA ASP A 143 0.79 -0.47 -8.47
C ASP A 143 2.10 0.09 -9.02
N ILE A 144 2.84 -0.79 -9.69
CA ILE A 144 4.13 -0.50 -10.30
C ILE A 144 4.08 -0.76 -11.80
N GLY A 145 4.39 0.23 -12.61
CA GLY A 145 4.39 0.09 -14.08
C GLY A 145 5.53 -0.79 -14.60
N HIS A 146 6.69 -0.73 -13.93
CA HIS A 146 7.87 -1.55 -14.24
C HIS A 146 8.78 -1.68 -13.01
N ILE A 147 9.72 -2.62 -13.05
CA ILE A 147 10.71 -2.78 -11.98
C ILE A 147 11.85 -1.79 -12.21
N THR A 148 12.03 -0.87 -11.28
CA THR A 148 13.18 0.04 -11.23
C THR A 148 14.30 -0.58 -10.40
N PRO A 149 15.57 -0.13 -10.53
CA PRO A 149 16.66 -0.58 -9.65
C PRO A 149 16.34 -0.38 -8.15
N GLU A 150 15.63 0.68 -7.79
CA GLU A 150 15.21 0.95 -6.42
C GLU A 150 14.17 -0.06 -5.91
N VAL A 151 13.20 -0.43 -6.75
CA VAL A 151 12.22 -1.49 -6.44
C VAL A 151 12.92 -2.83 -6.28
N GLU A 152 13.83 -3.18 -7.21
CA GLU A 152 14.58 -4.43 -7.19
C GLU A 152 15.45 -4.53 -5.92
N GLU A 153 16.16 -3.47 -5.54
CA GLU A 153 16.99 -3.41 -4.32
C GLU A 153 16.16 -3.66 -3.06
N ASN A 154 14.96 -3.06 -2.97
CA ASN A 154 14.09 -3.21 -1.81
C ASN A 154 13.35 -4.57 -1.76
N LEU A 155 13.21 -5.26 -2.89
CA LEU A 155 12.71 -6.63 -2.95
C LEU A 155 13.80 -7.64 -2.63
N HIS A 156 15.07 -7.34 -2.92
CA HIS A 156 16.16 -8.28 -2.72
C HIS A 156 16.33 -8.64 -1.24
N GLY A 157 16.37 -9.95 -0.97
CA GLY A 157 16.55 -10.47 0.40
C GLY A 157 15.39 -10.22 1.35
N THR A 158 14.20 -9.84 0.86
CA THR A 158 12.99 -9.79 1.68
C THR A 158 12.47 -11.20 1.97
N ASP A 159 11.96 -11.43 3.18
CA ASP A 159 11.39 -12.74 3.55
C ASP A 159 10.01 -12.92 2.92
N LEU A 160 9.27 -11.82 2.73
CA LEU A 160 7.94 -11.84 2.15
C LEU A 160 7.68 -10.58 1.32
N ALA A 161 7.24 -10.77 0.07
CA ALA A 161 6.89 -9.68 -0.83
C ALA A 161 5.39 -9.65 -1.14
N VAL A 162 4.80 -8.47 -1.01
CA VAL A 162 3.50 -8.12 -1.61
C VAL A 162 3.81 -7.32 -2.86
N ILE A 163 3.63 -7.95 -4.01
CA ILE A 163 3.95 -7.35 -5.31
C ILE A 163 2.80 -7.52 -6.28
N GLU A 164 2.64 -6.57 -7.19
CA GLU A 164 1.57 -6.58 -8.17
C GLU A 164 1.76 -7.68 -9.23
N SER A 165 0.64 -8.33 -9.59
CA SER A 165 0.51 -9.20 -10.77
C SER A 165 -0.84 -8.86 -11.43
N ASN A 166 -0.86 -7.80 -12.25
CA ASN A 166 -2.11 -7.14 -12.62
C ASN A 166 -2.80 -7.79 -13.83
N HIS A 167 -2.07 -8.11 -14.89
CA HIS A 167 -2.71 -8.50 -16.14
C HIS A 167 -1.87 -9.48 -16.99
N ASP A 168 -2.58 -10.31 -17.75
CA ASP A 168 -2.02 -11.00 -18.92
C ASP A 168 -2.06 -10.05 -20.13
N ILE A 169 -0.92 -9.89 -20.80
CA ILE A 169 -0.76 -8.95 -21.92
C ILE A 169 -1.70 -9.32 -23.09
N GLY A 170 -1.86 -10.61 -23.40
CA GLY A 170 -2.72 -11.08 -24.49
C GLY A 170 -4.21 -10.82 -24.18
N MET A 171 -4.65 -11.16 -22.97
CA MET A 171 -6.01 -10.91 -22.51
C MET A 171 -6.33 -9.41 -22.45
N LEU A 172 -5.41 -8.58 -21.98
CA LEU A 172 -5.61 -7.12 -21.94
C LEU A 172 -5.76 -6.57 -23.36
N ARG A 173 -4.89 -6.97 -24.30
CA ARG A 173 -4.94 -6.47 -25.68
C ARG A 173 -6.23 -6.84 -26.41
N THR A 174 -6.74 -8.05 -26.21
CA THR A 174 -7.95 -8.57 -26.87
C THR A 174 -9.25 -8.30 -26.09
N GLY A 175 -9.14 -7.97 -24.80
CA GLY A 175 -10.29 -7.73 -23.91
C GLY A 175 -11.13 -6.49 -24.27
N PRO A 176 -12.27 -6.29 -23.61
CA PRO A 176 -13.25 -5.25 -23.96
C PRO A 176 -12.89 -3.83 -23.48
N TYR A 177 -11.77 -3.66 -22.78
CA TYR A 177 -11.39 -2.35 -22.24
C TYR A 177 -11.17 -1.29 -23.34
N PRO A 178 -11.53 -0.03 -23.09
CA PRO A 178 -11.21 1.08 -24.00
C PRO A 178 -9.71 1.16 -24.29
N TYR A 179 -9.35 1.60 -25.50
CA TYR A 179 -7.96 1.69 -25.93
C TYR A 179 -7.11 2.59 -25.02
N SER A 180 -7.67 3.71 -24.55
CA SER A 180 -7.00 4.62 -23.62
C SER A 180 -6.62 3.93 -22.29
N LEU A 181 -7.53 3.11 -21.75
CA LEU A 181 -7.27 2.35 -20.52
C LEU A 181 -6.20 1.26 -20.74
N LYS A 182 -6.26 0.55 -21.87
CA LYS A 182 -5.22 -0.43 -22.24
C LYS A 182 -3.84 0.22 -22.33
N ARG A 183 -3.76 1.40 -22.97
CA ARG A 183 -2.50 2.16 -23.05
C ARG A 183 -1.98 2.60 -21.68
N ARG A 184 -2.87 3.07 -20.80
CA ARG A 184 -2.52 3.44 -19.42
C ARG A 184 -1.94 2.24 -18.69
N ILE A 185 -2.63 1.10 -18.69
CA ILE A 185 -2.20 -0.12 -17.99
C ILE A 185 -0.83 -0.61 -18.50
N LEU A 186 -0.58 -0.54 -19.82
CA LEU A 186 0.66 -1.00 -20.46
C LEU A 186 1.81 0.03 -20.44
N SER A 187 1.61 1.20 -19.83
CA SER A 187 2.66 2.23 -19.75
C SER A 187 3.66 1.93 -18.64
N ASP A 188 4.82 2.59 -18.69
CA ASP A 188 5.86 2.51 -17.65
C ASP A 188 5.40 3.02 -16.27
N PHE A 189 4.30 3.75 -16.23
CA PHE A 189 3.63 4.22 -15.00
C PHE A 189 2.27 3.54 -14.77
N GLY A 190 1.96 2.48 -15.52
CA GLY A 190 0.74 1.71 -15.40
C GLY A 190 0.83 0.61 -14.37
N HIS A 191 0.71 -0.64 -14.85
CA HIS A 191 0.65 -1.80 -13.96
C HIS A 191 1.53 -2.96 -14.48
N LEU A 192 2.14 -3.69 -13.55
CA LEU A 192 3.02 -4.80 -13.85
C LEU A 192 2.25 -5.99 -14.43
N SER A 193 2.73 -6.52 -15.55
CA SER A 193 2.15 -7.72 -16.14
C SER A 193 2.55 -8.98 -15.35
N ASN A 194 1.73 -10.03 -15.46
CA ASN A 194 2.05 -11.34 -14.89
C ASN A 194 3.39 -11.88 -15.42
N LEU A 195 3.69 -11.61 -16.69
CA LEU A 195 4.95 -12.04 -17.32
C LEU A 195 6.15 -11.28 -16.76
N SER A 196 6.01 -9.96 -16.54
CA SER A 196 7.09 -9.15 -15.94
C SER A 196 7.41 -9.63 -14.52
N LEU A 197 6.39 -9.94 -13.72
CA LEU A 197 6.58 -10.46 -12.37
C LEU A 197 7.39 -11.76 -12.31
N ILE A 198 7.20 -12.69 -13.27
CA ILE A 198 7.94 -13.99 -13.28
C ILE A 198 9.44 -13.80 -13.57
N HIS A 199 9.85 -12.63 -14.05
CA HIS A 199 11.23 -12.35 -14.45
C HIS A 199 11.98 -11.42 -13.48
N ILE A 200 11.43 -11.21 -12.27
CA ILE A 200 12.06 -10.46 -11.17
C ILE A 200 13.05 -11.34 -10.42
#